data_8a1a6fc45a6bd58addd6d371369deef8
#
_entry.id   8a1a6fc45a6bd58addd6d371369deef8
#
_cell.length_a   1.000
_cell.length_b   1.000
_cell.length_c   1.000
_cell.angle_alpha   90.00
_cell.angle_beta   90.00
_cell.angle_gamma   90.00
#
_symmetry.space_group_name_H-M   'P 1'
#
loop_
_entity.id
_entity.type
_entity.pdbx_description
1 polymer ?
#
loop_
_entity_poly.entity_id
_entity_poly.type
_entity_poly.pdbx_seq_one_letter_code
_entity_poly.pdbx_strand_id
1 'polypeptide(L)'
;MEQVLSRPVERLQEHRAIALVPSRDGEGLAGVLMIDMRRGIFRLVRANAVLMATGGGPSMYRFHTPSGDKTMDGLSMALRAGLPLRDMEMVQFHPTRLLAGDDTRMTGTVLEEGLRGAGGILLNGDGERFICLLYTSDAAD
;
A
#
# COMPACT_ATOMS: atom_id res chain seq x y z
N MET A 1 -15.04 7.39 -2.34
CA MET A 1 -14.71 8.83 -2.29
C MET A 1 -15.95 9.69 -2.07
N GLU A 2 -17.00 9.53 -2.84
CA GLU A 2 -18.25 10.30 -2.76
C GLU A 2 -18.87 10.32 -1.35
N GLN A 3 -18.94 9.16 -0.68
CA GLN A 3 -19.46 9.03 0.69
C GLN A 3 -18.66 9.84 1.73
N VAL A 4 -17.38 10.05 1.52
CA VAL A 4 -16.54 10.88 2.40
C VAL A 4 -16.78 12.36 2.12
N LEU A 5 -17.01 12.71 0.85
CA LEU A 5 -17.26 14.09 0.44
C LEU A 5 -18.63 14.61 0.91
N SER A 6 -19.60 13.71 1.03
CA SER A 6 -20.98 14.05 1.46
C SER A 6 -21.16 14.14 2.98
N ARG A 7 -20.14 13.81 3.77
CA ARG A 7 -20.20 13.82 5.23
C ARG A 7 -19.35 14.96 5.83
N PRO A 8 -19.69 15.46 7.02
CA PRO A 8 -18.90 16.48 7.71
C PRO A 8 -17.60 15.88 8.30
N VAL A 9 -16.71 15.41 7.42
CA VAL A 9 -15.42 14.84 7.79
C VAL A 9 -14.32 15.83 7.44
N GLU A 10 -13.54 16.26 8.43
CA GLU A 10 -12.34 17.06 8.19
C GLU A 10 -11.29 16.22 7.46
N ARG A 11 -10.77 16.74 6.35
CA ARG A 11 -9.75 16.08 5.54
C ARG A 11 -8.44 16.85 5.63
N LEU A 12 -7.43 16.23 6.17
CA LEU A 12 -6.09 16.79 6.30
C LEU A 12 -5.24 16.34 5.10
N GLN A 13 -5.41 17.01 3.96
CA GLN A 13 -4.61 16.74 2.76
C GLN A 13 -3.18 17.25 2.96
N GLU A 14 -2.22 16.59 2.33
CA GLU A 14 -0.79 16.92 2.43
C GLU A 14 -0.26 16.94 3.87
N HIS A 15 -0.84 16.12 4.71
CA HIS A 15 -0.34 15.85 6.05
C HIS A 15 0.23 14.44 6.10
N ARG A 16 1.41 14.33 6.66
CA ARG A 16 2.06 13.03 6.91
C ARG A 16 1.97 12.69 8.39
N ALA A 17 1.39 11.54 8.71
CA ALA A 17 1.44 11.00 10.06
C ALA A 17 2.86 10.55 10.40
N ILE A 18 3.32 10.86 11.60
CA ILE A 18 4.69 10.60 12.06
C ILE A 18 4.69 9.62 13.22
N ALA A 19 3.76 9.79 14.15
CA ALA A 19 3.68 8.96 15.34
C ALA A 19 2.25 8.86 15.87
N LEU A 20 1.95 7.72 16.46
CA LEU A 20 0.83 7.56 17.37
C LEU A 20 1.27 8.07 18.75
N VAL A 21 0.47 8.94 19.35
CA VAL A 21 0.79 9.55 20.63
C VAL A 21 0.01 8.82 21.72
N PRO A 22 0.70 8.17 22.68
CA PRO A 22 0.02 7.49 23.76
C PRO A 22 -0.69 8.48 24.69
N SER A 23 -1.73 8.04 25.37
CA SER A 23 -2.37 8.76 26.43
C SER A 23 -1.47 8.85 27.67
N ARG A 24 -1.76 9.78 28.58
CA ARG A 24 -0.93 9.97 29.79
C ARG A 24 -0.94 8.80 30.75
N ASP A 25 -2.03 8.06 30.79
CA ASP A 25 -2.20 6.85 31.61
C ASP A 25 -1.55 5.62 30.98
N GLY A 26 -1.11 5.71 29.72
CA GLY A 26 -0.53 4.60 28.97
C GLY A 26 -1.52 3.57 28.46
N GLU A 27 -2.81 3.73 28.72
CA GLU A 27 -3.83 2.73 28.37
C GLU A 27 -4.50 2.97 27.01
N GLY A 28 -4.01 3.93 26.22
CA GLY A 28 -4.61 4.22 24.93
C GLY A 28 -3.84 5.26 24.12
N LEU A 29 -4.52 5.87 23.16
CA LEU A 29 -3.97 6.92 22.33
C LEU A 29 -4.59 8.28 22.68
N ALA A 30 -3.74 9.30 22.75
CA ALA A 30 -4.17 10.71 22.79
C ALA A 30 -4.46 11.26 21.39
N GLY A 31 -3.86 10.65 20.35
CA GLY A 31 -4.03 11.08 18.97
C GLY A 31 -2.87 10.71 18.06
N VAL A 32 -2.76 11.48 16.98
CA VAL A 32 -1.72 11.30 15.94
C VAL A 32 -0.91 12.58 15.79
N LEU A 33 0.40 12.47 15.88
CA LEU A 33 1.31 13.54 15.50
C LEU A 33 1.51 13.52 13.99
N MET A 34 1.30 14.66 13.36
CA MET A 34 1.42 14.83 11.91
C MET A 34 2.31 16.03 11.59
N ILE A 35 2.82 16.05 10.37
CA ILE A 35 3.44 17.25 9.79
C ILE A 35 2.57 17.75 8.63
N ASP A 36 2.25 19.04 8.63
CA ASP A 36 1.71 19.73 7.47
C ASP A 36 2.85 19.93 6.48
N MET A 37 2.81 19.22 5.37
CA MET A 37 3.87 19.20 4.37
C MET A 37 3.99 20.52 3.60
N ARG A 38 2.95 21.34 3.57
CA ARG A 38 2.98 22.67 2.94
C ARG A 38 3.64 23.72 3.80
N ARG A 39 3.39 23.66 5.11
CA ARG A 39 3.83 24.68 6.05
C ARG A 39 5.06 24.27 6.85
N GLY A 40 5.40 22.99 6.85
CA GLY A 40 6.49 22.45 7.65
C GLY A 40 6.26 22.49 9.17
N ILE A 41 5.00 22.52 9.60
CA ILE A 41 4.65 22.60 11.03
C ILE A 41 4.08 21.28 11.53
N PHE A 42 4.34 20.98 12.80
CA PHE A 42 3.75 19.84 13.47
C PHE A 42 2.32 20.13 13.94
N ARG A 43 1.45 19.16 13.80
CA ARG A 43 0.07 19.16 14.29
C ARG A 43 -0.21 17.92 15.10
N LEU A 44 -0.76 18.10 16.30
CA LEU A 44 -1.34 16.99 17.07
C LEU A 44 -2.85 16.94 16.79
N VAL A 45 -3.28 15.87 16.15
CA VAL A 45 -4.70 15.57 15.96
C VAL A 45 -5.14 14.68 17.11
N ARG A 46 -5.91 15.23 18.03
CA ARG A 46 -6.45 14.48 19.17
C ARG A 46 -7.58 13.57 18.70
N ALA A 47 -7.53 12.32 19.12
CA ALA A 47 -8.55 11.33 18.76
C ALA A 47 -8.64 10.26 19.84
N ASN A 48 -9.84 9.79 20.13
CA ASN A 48 -10.09 8.69 21.07
C ASN A 48 -9.83 7.32 20.43
N ALA A 49 -9.83 7.26 19.09
CA ALA A 49 -9.52 6.07 18.32
C ALA A 49 -8.86 6.46 16.98
N VAL A 50 -8.01 5.61 16.47
CA VAL A 50 -7.31 5.80 15.19
C VAL A 50 -7.45 4.53 14.35
N LEU A 51 -8.03 4.69 13.16
CA LEU A 51 -8.03 3.63 12.17
C LEU A 51 -6.81 3.76 11.27
N MET A 52 -5.94 2.75 11.30
CA MET A 52 -4.77 2.66 10.43
C MET A 52 -5.17 2.04 9.09
N ALA A 53 -5.12 2.82 8.03
CA ALA A 53 -5.45 2.39 6.66
C ALA A 53 -4.36 2.86 5.66
N THR A 54 -3.10 2.69 6.05
CA THR A 54 -1.93 3.25 5.36
C THR A 54 -1.42 2.38 4.21
N GLY A 55 -2.07 1.25 3.95
CA GLY A 55 -1.66 0.30 2.91
C GLY A 55 -0.41 -0.48 3.29
N GLY A 56 0.17 -1.16 2.30
CA GLY A 56 1.37 -1.97 2.46
C GLY A 56 2.67 -1.18 2.31
N GLY A 57 3.79 -1.89 2.26
CA GLY A 57 5.11 -1.30 2.14
C GLY A 57 6.01 -1.95 1.07
N PRO A 58 5.54 -2.06 -0.17
CA PRO A 58 6.29 -2.74 -1.23
C PRO A 58 7.59 -2.04 -1.62
N SER A 59 7.72 -0.74 -1.34
CA SER A 59 8.92 0.04 -1.68
C SER A 59 10.19 -0.38 -0.91
N MET A 60 10.06 -1.27 0.07
CA MET A 60 11.21 -1.92 0.71
C MET A 60 11.90 -2.92 -0.23
N TYR A 61 11.23 -3.39 -1.27
CA TYR A 61 11.78 -4.28 -2.27
C TYR A 61 12.28 -3.50 -3.49
N ARG A 62 13.37 -3.97 -4.09
CA ARG A 62 13.95 -3.35 -5.29
C ARG A 62 12.96 -3.29 -6.46
N PHE A 63 12.17 -4.34 -6.62
CA PHE A 63 11.12 -4.42 -7.65
C PHE A 63 9.77 -4.51 -6.97
N HIS A 64 8.94 -3.51 -7.20
CA HIS A 64 7.58 -3.44 -6.66
C HIS A 64 6.64 -2.81 -7.69
N THR A 65 5.36 -3.13 -7.62
CA THR A 65 4.36 -2.66 -8.58
C THR A 65 3.66 -1.36 -8.18
N PRO A 66 3.37 -1.11 -6.89
CA PRO A 66 2.79 0.15 -6.47
C PRO A 66 3.78 1.32 -6.57
N SER A 67 3.27 2.53 -6.47
CA SER A 67 4.08 3.75 -6.42
C SER A 67 5.03 3.78 -5.22
N GLY A 68 6.15 4.49 -5.35
CA GLY A 68 7.20 4.57 -4.33
C GLY A 68 6.81 5.24 -3.02
N ASP A 69 5.60 5.81 -2.94
CA ASP A 69 5.03 6.36 -1.70
C ASP A 69 4.43 5.29 -0.76
N LYS A 70 4.35 4.03 -1.21
CA LYS A 70 3.90 2.89 -0.41
C LYS A 70 5.04 2.34 0.44
N THR A 71 5.39 3.09 1.46
CA THR A 71 6.43 2.75 2.45
C THR A 71 5.83 2.06 3.66
N MET A 72 6.65 1.47 4.52
CA MET A 72 6.20 0.82 5.76
C MET A 72 5.88 1.80 6.90
N ASP A 73 5.66 3.07 6.62
CA ASP A 73 5.50 4.13 7.65
C ASP A 73 4.39 3.81 8.65
N GLY A 74 3.22 3.39 8.15
CA GLY A 74 2.10 3.05 9.03
C GLY A 74 2.38 1.85 9.93
N LEU A 75 2.93 0.78 9.38
CA LEU A 75 3.31 -0.41 10.16
C LEU A 75 4.42 -0.08 11.15
N SER A 76 5.39 0.76 10.78
CA SER A 76 6.43 1.25 11.68
C SER A 76 5.87 2.07 12.84
N MET A 77 4.86 2.91 12.59
CA MET A 77 4.18 3.66 13.65
C MET A 77 3.42 2.73 14.59
N ALA A 78 2.73 1.72 14.05
CA ALA A 78 2.02 0.72 14.84
C ALA A 78 2.98 -0.05 15.76
N LEU A 79 4.09 -0.52 15.20
CA LEU A 79 5.12 -1.25 15.95
C LEU A 79 5.74 -0.40 17.06
N ARG A 80 6.08 0.87 16.77
CA ARG A 80 6.62 1.81 17.77
C ARG A 80 5.61 2.13 18.88
N ALA A 81 4.33 2.06 18.58
CA ALA A 81 3.26 2.23 19.56
C ALA A 81 2.98 0.95 20.38
N GLY A 82 3.75 -0.12 20.19
CA GLY A 82 3.61 -1.38 20.89
C GLY A 82 2.48 -2.27 20.37
N LEU A 83 1.91 -1.98 19.20
CA LEU A 83 0.87 -2.82 18.62
C LEU A 83 1.48 -4.08 18.00
N PRO A 84 0.87 -5.26 18.20
CA PRO A 84 1.32 -6.47 17.55
C PRO A 84 1.07 -6.40 16.05
N LEU A 85 2.04 -6.84 15.28
CA LEU A 85 1.91 -7.04 13.84
C LEU A 85 1.71 -8.52 13.55
N ARG A 86 0.91 -8.82 12.54
CA ARG A 86 0.55 -10.19 12.17
C ARG A 86 0.92 -10.47 10.71
N ASP A 87 1.26 -11.72 10.43
CA ASP A 87 1.53 -12.25 9.10
C ASP A 87 2.62 -11.44 8.34
N MET A 88 3.65 -10.97 9.06
CA MET A 88 4.70 -10.12 8.50
C MET A 88 5.62 -10.86 7.54
N GLU A 89 5.61 -12.18 7.53
CA GLU A 89 6.29 -13.05 6.57
C GLU A 89 5.55 -13.14 5.23
N MET A 90 4.29 -12.71 5.19
CA MET A 90 3.46 -12.83 3.98
C MET A 90 3.75 -11.71 3.00
N VAL A 91 4.03 -12.09 1.76
CA VAL A 91 4.22 -11.16 0.64
C VAL A 91 3.28 -11.53 -0.49
N GLN A 92 2.45 -10.57 -0.90
CA GLN A 92 1.61 -10.75 -2.09
C GLN A 92 2.39 -10.35 -3.33
N PHE A 93 2.56 -11.28 -4.27
CA PHE A 93 3.18 -11.03 -5.56
C PHE A 93 2.11 -10.69 -6.60
N HIS A 94 2.28 -9.55 -7.29
CA HIS A 94 1.55 -9.33 -8.53
C HIS A 94 2.16 -10.22 -9.61
N PRO A 95 1.39 -11.10 -10.25
CA PRO A 95 1.97 -12.20 -11.01
C PRO A 95 2.63 -11.78 -12.33
N THR A 96 2.28 -10.61 -12.88
CA THR A 96 2.77 -10.24 -14.21
C THR A 96 3.22 -8.79 -14.27
N ARG A 97 4.47 -8.57 -14.65
CA ARG A 97 5.08 -7.26 -14.82
C ARG A 97 5.87 -7.21 -16.12
N LEU A 98 5.84 -6.08 -16.81
CA LEU A 98 6.59 -5.86 -18.03
C LEU A 98 8.05 -5.48 -17.73
N LEU A 99 8.99 -6.16 -18.36
CA LEU A 99 10.39 -5.79 -18.42
C LEU A 99 10.73 -5.49 -19.89
N ALA A 100 10.76 -4.21 -20.24
CA ALA A 100 10.91 -3.76 -21.62
C ALA A 100 12.27 -3.08 -21.90
N GLY A 101 13.25 -3.26 -21.01
CA GLY A 101 14.56 -2.62 -21.09
C GLY A 101 14.65 -1.33 -20.25
N ASP A 102 15.85 -0.84 -20.04
CA ASP A 102 16.14 0.29 -19.16
C ASP A 102 15.88 1.66 -19.85
N ASP A 103 15.76 1.67 -21.15
CA ASP A 103 15.57 2.85 -22.00
C ASP A 103 14.11 3.26 -22.17
N THR A 104 13.19 2.52 -21.60
CA THR A 104 11.75 2.79 -21.71
C THR A 104 11.09 2.98 -20.35
N ARG A 105 10.12 3.90 -20.31
CA ARG A 105 9.25 4.10 -19.14
C ARG A 105 8.26 2.96 -18.92
N MET A 106 8.18 2.02 -19.84
CA MET A 106 7.25 0.88 -19.75
C MET A 106 7.75 -0.22 -18.80
N THR A 107 9.06 -0.28 -18.56
CA THR A 107 9.62 -1.22 -17.58
C THR A 107 9.04 -0.97 -16.21
N GLY A 108 8.49 -2.01 -15.62
CA GLY A 108 7.80 -1.95 -14.34
C GLY A 108 6.29 -1.76 -14.43
N THR A 109 5.74 -1.53 -15.62
CA THR A 109 4.28 -1.47 -15.80
C THR A 109 3.65 -2.82 -15.44
N VAL A 110 2.62 -2.76 -14.60
CA VAL A 110 1.83 -3.92 -14.24
C VAL A 110 0.94 -4.29 -15.42
N LEU A 111 0.96 -5.56 -15.81
CA LEU A 111 -0.02 -6.11 -16.73
C LEU A 111 -1.23 -6.53 -15.91
N GLU A 112 -2.35 -5.89 -16.19
CA GLU A 112 -3.58 -6.10 -15.44
C GLU A 112 -4.03 -7.56 -15.51
N GLU A 113 -4.46 -8.07 -14.38
CA GLU A 113 -4.92 -9.44 -14.22
C GLU A 113 -6.16 -9.75 -15.06
N GLY A 114 -7.01 -8.76 -15.27
CA GLY A 114 -8.18 -8.85 -16.15
C GLY A 114 -7.87 -9.26 -17.60
N LEU A 115 -6.65 -8.99 -18.10
CA LEU A 115 -6.22 -9.46 -19.42
C LEU A 115 -6.19 -10.99 -19.49
N ARG A 116 -5.72 -11.64 -18.43
CA ARG A 116 -5.71 -13.11 -18.34
C ARG A 116 -7.09 -13.67 -18.08
N GLY A 117 -7.88 -13.01 -17.22
CA GLY A 117 -9.28 -13.34 -17.00
C GLY A 117 -10.12 -13.24 -18.28
N ALA A 118 -9.78 -12.32 -19.18
CA ALA A 118 -10.40 -12.18 -20.52
C ALA A 118 -9.87 -13.20 -21.55
N GLY A 119 -9.02 -14.15 -21.15
CA GLY A 119 -8.49 -15.19 -22.02
C GLY A 119 -7.09 -14.92 -22.60
N GLY A 120 -6.39 -13.89 -22.13
CA GLY A 120 -5.00 -13.63 -22.49
C GLY A 120 -4.08 -14.75 -22.04
N ILE A 121 -3.19 -15.20 -22.89
CA ILE A 121 -2.20 -16.24 -22.60
C ILE A 121 -0.78 -15.67 -22.62
N LEU A 122 0.09 -16.22 -21.79
CA LEU A 122 1.52 -15.89 -21.77
C LEU A 122 2.28 -16.95 -22.56
N LEU A 123 3.06 -16.49 -23.53
CA LEU A 123 3.90 -17.31 -24.39
C LEU A 123 5.37 -17.03 -24.10
N ASN A 124 6.23 -18.05 -24.23
CA ASN A 124 7.69 -17.90 -24.24
C ASN A 124 8.18 -17.36 -25.59
N GLY A 125 9.50 -17.21 -25.75
CA GLY A 125 10.12 -16.74 -27.00
C GLY A 125 9.90 -17.67 -28.21
N ASP A 126 9.56 -18.91 -27.99
CA ASP A 126 9.25 -19.91 -29.02
C ASP A 126 7.76 -19.98 -29.36
N GLY A 127 6.95 -19.13 -28.75
CA GLY A 127 5.50 -19.10 -28.97
C GLY A 127 4.72 -20.17 -28.19
N GLU A 128 5.35 -20.84 -27.26
CA GLU A 128 4.72 -21.87 -26.45
C GLU A 128 4.15 -21.29 -25.15
N ARG A 129 2.99 -21.80 -24.74
CA ARG A 129 2.38 -21.45 -23.47
C ARG A 129 3.14 -22.14 -22.33
N PHE A 130 3.72 -21.36 -21.41
CA PHE A 130 4.54 -21.87 -20.30
C PHE A 130 3.84 -21.84 -18.93
N ILE A 131 2.71 -21.13 -18.81
CA ILE A 131 1.94 -21.09 -17.57
C ILE A 131 0.73 -22.00 -17.68
N CYS A 132 0.53 -22.85 -16.66
CA CYS A 132 -0.57 -23.77 -16.56
C CYS A 132 -1.92 -23.04 -16.55
N LEU A 133 -2.95 -23.68 -17.12
CA LEU A 133 -4.33 -23.19 -17.13
C LEU A 133 -4.90 -22.88 -15.74
N LEU A 134 -4.49 -23.67 -14.74
CA LEU A 134 -4.92 -23.48 -13.35
C LEU A 134 -4.44 -22.16 -12.71
N TYR A 135 -3.35 -21.57 -13.22
CA TYR A 135 -2.84 -20.28 -12.75
C TYR A 135 -3.34 -19.09 -13.56
N THR A 136 -4.18 -19.30 -14.55
CA THR A 136 -4.76 -18.24 -15.39
C THR A 136 -6.23 -18.00 -15.11
N SER A 137 -6.91 -18.93 -14.46
CA SER A 137 -8.21 -18.67 -13.85
C SER A 137 -7.94 -17.98 -12.51
N ASP A 138 -8.55 -16.86 -12.30
CA ASP A 138 -8.52 -16.15 -11.05
C ASP A 138 -8.76 -17.10 -9.89
N ALA A 139 -7.89 -17.04 -8.90
CA ALA A 139 -8.16 -17.55 -7.57
C ALA A 139 -9.16 -16.65 -6.82
N ALA A 140 -10.05 -15.99 -7.52
CA ALA A 140 -11.04 -15.05 -7.00
C ALA A 140 -12.48 -15.62 -7.08
N ASP A 141 -12.62 -16.94 -7.12
CA ASP A 141 -13.88 -17.64 -6.81
C ASP A 141 -13.88 -18.11 -5.36
#